data_88864b5af4884b053bad606928bfea38
#
_entry.id   88864b5af4884b053bad606928bfea38
#
_cell.length_a   1.000
_cell.length_b   1.000
_cell.length_c   1.000
_cell.angle_alpha   90.00
_cell.angle_beta   90.00
_cell.angle_gamma   90.00
#
_symmetry.space_group_name_H-M   'P 1'
#
loop_
_entity.id
_entity.type
_entity.pdbx_description
1 polymer ?
#
loop_
_entity_poly.entity_id
_entity_poly.type
_entity_poly.pdbx_seq_one_letter_code
_entity_poly.pdbx_strand_id
1 'polypeptide(L)'
;MPGATNVVPPTAPPATDIGQNNNKVQSLAAPFYACPGFSGIEKTNPVANLYADKFQWGPYAAYKVGNGGGNINWASNPYKNASWYMWFHSLRWLGQGIIAAGQGDLTALTRVNTIAYDWYRDNPYSWKANVGAWESTMHRTNVLICLRQAILSGLKVTTLPTRYAWLDTALLSHARFLTNYWSGAWNHGTDESIALFGVGCTLNRTDYKNLAQQRFAAGITTSIDSQGATNEQSTGYASFNYSLWGRAIAVMQNCGVNPGTTISTRRALLAKFLALATNSLGKLHQLGDTEVQSTYPWVGTPLEYAGSLGAQGSAPPWRVGIYSAGYVFGRTGWGTDATRGFTGESSYSIRFGPPRAFHGHFDHTSITYTARGRDIIVDGGYAAYNAGAYRTWVVSPSAHSDLTTPMSTYLNPTTRLTASSVKANAEAYVLSDAPGSGISRVRSVLVLKDPDLLVTWDRASARSAQAFQTLWHLPSDQRASVYSRTTAVAAAPGDTTKTILFQVPFKQALPPGAILVKQAQTSPIQGWVYPSSYVRKSAPTLMLARSGTTASILSFVVPVRSTGSVTYSVRQSGTTFIVNLNVGGKAASIAISGGGSLYRAG
;
A
#
# COMPACT_ATOMS: atom_id res chain seq x y z
N MET A 1 29.80 -4.94 4.55
CA MET A 1 28.57 -4.35 4.04
C MET A 1 28.69 -2.84 4.24
N PRO A 2 28.65 -1.99 3.21
CA PRO A 2 28.66 -0.55 3.42
C PRO A 2 27.30 -0.12 3.98
N GLY A 3 27.34 0.80 4.97
CA GLY A 3 26.19 1.25 5.72
C GLY A 3 25.08 1.81 4.83
N ALA A 4 23.86 1.38 5.10
CA ALA A 4 22.64 1.94 4.49
C ALA A 4 22.53 3.40 4.93
N THR A 5 22.90 4.32 4.06
CA THR A 5 22.49 5.72 4.18
C THR A 5 20.96 5.76 4.13
N ASN A 6 20.34 6.45 5.08
CA ASN A 6 18.91 6.72 5.13
C ASN A 6 18.49 7.52 3.88
N VAL A 7 18.33 6.84 2.74
CA VAL A 7 17.64 7.38 1.59
C VAL A 7 16.16 7.33 1.91
N VAL A 8 15.56 8.47 2.13
CA VAL A 8 14.09 8.61 2.31
C VAL A 8 13.43 8.19 1.00
N PRO A 9 12.70 7.06 0.95
CA PRO A 9 11.99 6.68 -0.27
C PRO A 9 10.91 7.74 -0.56
N PRO A 10 10.62 8.06 -1.83
CA PRO A 10 9.55 8.97 -2.17
C PRO A 10 8.21 8.39 -1.76
N THR A 11 7.30 9.26 -1.34
CA THR A 11 5.89 8.91 -1.19
C THR A 11 5.37 8.37 -2.51
N ALA A 12 4.72 7.20 -2.48
CA ALA A 12 3.98 6.73 -3.63
C ALA A 12 2.99 7.83 -4.05
N PRO A 13 2.96 8.25 -5.31
CA PRO A 13 1.90 9.14 -5.76
C PRO A 13 0.56 8.45 -5.49
N PRO A 14 -0.49 9.21 -5.13
CA PRO A 14 -1.82 8.61 -5.00
C PRO A 14 -2.12 7.82 -6.27
N ALA A 15 -2.67 6.61 -6.11
CA ALA A 15 -2.99 5.69 -7.20
C ALA A 15 -4.18 6.20 -8.03
N THR A 16 -4.10 7.43 -8.49
CA THR A 16 -5.08 8.05 -9.34
C THR A 16 -4.50 8.17 -10.75
N ASP A 17 -5.04 7.37 -11.63
CA ASP A 17 -4.99 7.58 -13.06
C ASP A 17 -3.62 7.41 -13.77
N ILE A 18 -2.95 6.28 -13.55
CA ILE A 18 -1.81 5.89 -14.37
C ILE A 18 -2.23 4.78 -15.34
N GLY A 19 -3.07 5.05 -16.28
CA GLY A 19 -3.34 3.94 -17.17
C GLY A 19 -4.30 4.12 -18.32
N GLN A 20 -5.02 5.18 -18.37
CA GLN A 20 -5.90 5.42 -19.52
C GLN A 20 -5.91 6.88 -19.97
N ASN A 21 -4.73 7.47 -20.22
CA ASN A 21 -4.68 8.46 -21.26
C ASN A 21 -4.40 7.72 -22.58
N ASN A 22 -5.38 6.94 -23.03
CA ASN A 22 -5.59 6.67 -24.45
C ASN A 22 -6.10 7.96 -25.12
N ASN A 23 -5.45 9.08 -24.90
CA ASN A 23 -5.44 10.13 -25.89
C ASN A 23 -4.67 9.53 -27.06
N LYS A 24 -5.42 8.94 -28.02
CA LYS A 24 -4.95 8.62 -29.35
C LYS A 24 -4.31 9.88 -29.94
N VAL A 25 -3.01 10.08 -29.64
CA VAL A 25 -2.18 10.86 -30.53
C VAL A 25 -2.16 10.04 -31.80
N GLN A 26 -2.90 10.45 -32.82
CA GLN A 26 -2.93 9.79 -34.11
C GLN A 26 -1.48 9.57 -34.54
N SER A 27 -1.12 8.31 -34.76
CA SER A 27 0.19 7.91 -35.26
C SER A 27 0.38 8.52 -36.64
N LEU A 28 1.22 9.53 -36.72
CA LEU A 28 1.82 9.95 -37.97
C LEU A 28 3.03 9.04 -38.19
N ALA A 29 2.95 8.27 -39.25
CA ALA A 29 3.84 7.30 -39.85
C ALA A 29 5.19 6.99 -39.17
N ALA A 30 5.39 5.67 -38.90
CA ALA A 30 6.59 4.92 -38.50
C ALA A 30 7.12 5.12 -37.05
N PRO A 31 7.72 4.12 -36.40
CA PRO A 31 7.38 3.76 -35.04
C PRO A 31 7.85 4.79 -34.03
N PHE A 32 6.98 5.73 -33.69
CA PHE A 32 7.21 6.62 -32.56
C PHE A 32 6.99 5.83 -31.28
N TYR A 33 8.02 5.75 -30.45
CA TYR A 33 7.86 5.31 -29.08
C TYR A 33 6.93 6.29 -28.36
N ALA A 34 5.83 5.79 -27.84
CA ALA A 34 4.80 6.62 -27.22
C ALA A 34 5.30 7.22 -25.90
N CYS A 35 4.93 8.48 -25.65
CA CYS A 35 5.21 9.16 -24.38
C CYS A 35 4.66 8.36 -23.19
N PRO A 36 5.49 8.02 -22.18
CA PRO A 36 5.05 7.23 -21.03
C PRO A 36 4.23 8.02 -19.99
N GLY A 37 3.99 9.33 -20.21
CA GLY A 37 3.17 10.18 -19.35
C GLY A 37 3.93 10.80 -18.18
N PHE A 38 3.20 11.51 -17.30
CA PHE A 38 3.74 12.41 -16.28
C PHE A 38 3.35 12.04 -14.84
N SER A 39 2.67 10.92 -14.64
CA SER A 39 2.28 10.37 -13.32
C SER A 39 1.43 11.31 -12.45
N GLY A 40 0.61 12.15 -13.05
CA GLY A 40 -0.33 13.03 -12.35
C GLY A 40 0.28 14.33 -11.81
N ILE A 41 1.60 14.50 -11.83
CA ILE A 41 2.25 15.76 -11.37
C ILE A 41 1.82 16.95 -12.23
N GLU A 42 1.56 16.72 -13.50
CA GLU A 42 1.04 17.73 -14.43
C GLU A 42 -0.33 18.29 -14.03
N LYS A 43 -1.14 17.52 -13.33
CA LYS A 43 -2.52 17.92 -12.97
C LYS A 43 -2.55 19.11 -12.00
N THR A 44 -1.56 19.22 -11.14
CA THR A 44 -1.42 20.33 -10.18
C THR A 44 -0.59 21.49 -10.73
N ASN A 45 -0.04 21.34 -11.94
CA ASN A 45 0.80 22.34 -12.60
C ASN A 45 0.18 22.77 -13.94
N PRO A 46 -0.89 23.59 -13.94
CA PRO A 46 -1.52 24.07 -15.15
C PRO A 46 -0.54 24.92 -15.99
N VAL A 47 -0.83 25.07 -17.27
CA VAL A 47 0.03 25.83 -18.21
C VAL A 47 0.34 27.24 -17.70
N ALA A 48 -0.62 27.90 -17.02
CA ALA A 48 -0.39 29.21 -16.40
C ALA A 48 0.77 29.23 -15.38
N ASN A 49 0.96 28.14 -14.63
CA ASN A 49 2.09 28.01 -13.70
C ASN A 49 3.42 27.97 -14.47
N LEU A 50 3.47 27.32 -15.63
CA LEU A 50 4.67 27.26 -16.47
C LEU A 50 5.08 28.65 -16.96
N TYR A 51 4.11 29.49 -17.37
CA TYR A 51 4.40 30.87 -17.79
C TYR A 51 4.85 31.76 -16.63
N ALA A 52 4.44 31.45 -15.40
CA ALA A 52 4.81 32.18 -14.21
C ALA A 52 6.07 31.62 -13.51
N ASP A 53 6.72 30.58 -14.07
CA ASP A 53 7.79 29.80 -13.43
C ASP A 53 7.43 29.32 -12.03
N LYS A 54 6.23 28.74 -11.89
CA LYS A 54 5.75 28.20 -10.62
C LYS A 54 5.70 26.67 -10.66
N PHE A 55 6.14 26.05 -9.57
CA PHE A 55 6.05 24.61 -9.36
C PHE A 55 5.27 24.30 -8.07
N GLN A 56 4.37 23.31 -8.15
CA GLN A 56 3.57 22.83 -7.02
C GLN A 56 3.71 21.32 -6.90
N TRP A 57 3.92 20.84 -5.67
CA TRP A 57 3.91 19.42 -5.35
C TRP A 57 3.48 19.15 -3.91
N GLY A 58 2.71 18.05 -3.74
CA GLY A 58 2.22 17.59 -2.42
C GLY A 58 1.33 18.62 -1.74
N PRO A 59 1.40 18.72 -0.40
CA PRO A 59 0.58 19.65 0.36
C PRO A 59 1.09 21.11 0.29
N TYR A 60 2.21 21.36 -0.39
CA TYR A 60 2.86 22.66 -0.44
C TYR A 60 2.20 23.57 -1.46
N ALA A 61 2.17 24.86 -1.18
CA ALA A 61 1.69 25.86 -2.13
C ALA A 61 2.60 25.95 -3.37
N ALA A 62 2.05 26.43 -4.49
CA ALA A 62 2.85 26.70 -5.68
C ALA A 62 3.90 27.77 -5.37
N TYR A 63 5.17 27.46 -5.65
CA TYR A 63 6.30 28.33 -5.40
C TYR A 63 6.92 28.85 -6.71
N LYS A 64 7.29 30.14 -6.76
CA LYS A 64 7.95 30.74 -7.92
C LYS A 64 9.42 30.33 -7.92
N VAL A 65 9.81 29.52 -8.92
CA VAL A 65 11.16 28.93 -9.05
C VAL A 65 12.05 29.64 -10.07
N GLY A 66 11.53 30.64 -10.78
CA GLY A 66 12.25 31.36 -11.84
C GLY A 66 11.84 32.82 -11.96
N ASN A 67 12.34 33.51 -13.02
CA ASN A 67 12.13 34.93 -13.27
C ASN A 67 10.85 35.28 -14.05
N GLY A 68 10.09 34.27 -14.50
CA GLY A 68 8.94 34.43 -15.40
C GLY A 68 9.30 34.28 -16.90
N GLY A 69 10.58 34.20 -17.24
CA GLY A 69 11.10 34.03 -18.62
C GLY A 69 11.54 32.58 -18.92
N GLY A 70 11.43 31.65 -17.98
CA GLY A 70 11.91 30.27 -18.14
C GLY A 70 13.37 30.07 -17.72
N ASN A 71 14.01 31.07 -17.15
CA ASN A 71 15.26 30.91 -16.41
C ASN A 71 14.95 30.53 -14.97
N ILE A 72 15.26 29.29 -14.63
CA ILE A 72 14.84 28.63 -13.40
C ILE A 72 16.01 28.55 -12.41
N ASN A 73 15.75 28.85 -11.14
CA ASN A 73 16.71 28.59 -10.08
C ASN A 73 16.60 27.13 -9.63
N TRP A 74 17.38 26.24 -10.23
CA TRP A 74 17.39 24.81 -9.96
C TRP A 74 17.90 24.44 -8.55
N ALA A 75 18.50 25.37 -7.81
CA ALA A 75 18.87 25.18 -6.41
C ALA A 75 17.70 25.43 -5.43
N SER A 76 16.52 25.87 -5.92
CA SER A 76 15.36 26.17 -5.08
C SER A 76 14.87 24.93 -4.34
N ASN A 77 14.81 25.02 -3.02
CA ASN A 77 14.12 24.05 -2.13
C ASN A 77 13.52 24.78 -0.92
N PRO A 78 12.45 25.58 -1.14
CA PRO A 78 11.90 26.48 -0.12
C PRO A 78 11.36 25.73 1.11
N TYR A 79 10.96 24.49 0.93
CA TYR A 79 10.37 23.66 1.98
C TYR A 79 11.38 22.73 2.67
N LYS A 80 12.66 22.77 2.26
CA LYS A 80 13.70 21.85 2.74
C LYS A 80 13.26 20.39 2.70
N ASN A 81 12.51 20.02 1.64
CA ASN A 81 11.92 18.71 1.47
C ASN A 81 12.57 17.98 0.27
N ALA A 82 13.14 16.80 0.53
CA ALA A 82 13.85 16.03 -0.48
C ALA A 82 12.92 15.56 -1.61
N SER A 83 11.68 15.15 -1.30
CA SER A 83 10.71 14.71 -2.29
C SER A 83 10.24 15.88 -3.17
N TRP A 84 10.00 17.06 -2.60
CA TRP A 84 9.67 18.26 -3.37
C TRP A 84 10.80 18.58 -4.36
N TYR A 85 12.04 18.53 -3.90
CA TYR A 85 13.23 18.81 -4.71
C TYR A 85 13.41 17.78 -5.82
N MET A 86 13.20 16.51 -5.52
CA MET A 86 13.25 15.42 -6.50
C MET A 86 12.19 15.60 -7.60
N TRP A 87 10.92 15.88 -7.23
CA TRP A 87 9.86 16.12 -8.21
C TRP A 87 10.06 17.41 -9.00
N PHE A 88 10.65 18.44 -8.41
CA PHE A 88 11.03 19.65 -9.13
C PHE A 88 12.02 19.34 -10.26
N HIS A 89 13.08 18.57 -9.99
CA HIS A 89 14.08 18.16 -10.96
C HIS A 89 13.59 17.07 -11.94
N SER A 90 12.45 16.44 -11.68
CA SER A 90 11.86 15.43 -12.56
C SER A 90 11.31 16.02 -13.87
N LEU A 91 11.07 17.33 -13.93
CA LEU A 91 10.40 18.06 -15.01
C LEU A 91 8.98 17.58 -15.32
N ARG A 92 8.39 16.67 -14.57
CA ARG A 92 7.02 16.16 -14.81
C ARG A 92 5.96 17.26 -14.73
N TRP A 93 6.24 18.33 -14.00
CA TRP A 93 5.39 19.51 -13.92
C TRP A 93 5.24 20.29 -15.24
N LEU A 94 6.10 20.03 -16.25
CA LEU A 94 5.97 20.55 -17.60
C LEU A 94 4.87 19.84 -18.43
N GLY A 95 4.28 18.76 -17.90
CA GLY A 95 3.45 17.83 -18.63
C GLY A 95 2.26 18.48 -19.36
N GLN A 96 1.52 19.41 -18.74
CA GLN A 96 0.39 20.08 -19.39
C GLN A 96 0.86 20.90 -20.62
N GLY A 97 1.98 21.60 -20.50
CA GLY A 97 2.57 22.33 -21.64
C GLY A 97 3.09 21.40 -22.74
N ILE A 98 3.64 20.23 -22.38
CA ILE A 98 4.11 19.23 -23.36
C ILE A 98 2.91 18.63 -24.11
N ILE A 99 1.80 18.36 -23.42
CA ILE A 99 0.56 17.88 -24.03
C ILE A 99 0.01 18.92 -25.03
N ALA A 100 -0.09 20.18 -24.61
CA ALA A 100 -0.53 21.27 -25.48
C ALA A 100 0.39 21.44 -26.72
N ALA A 101 1.71 21.39 -26.51
CA ALA A 101 2.70 21.43 -27.57
C ALA A 101 2.51 20.30 -28.60
N GLY A 102 2.25 19.07 -28.13
CA GLY A 102 1.98 17.91 -28.99
C GLY A 102 0.68 18.05 -29.80
N GLN A 103 -0.26 18.86 -29.33
CA GLN A 103 -1.50 19.22 -30.02
C GLN A 103 -1.35 20.40 -31.00
N GLY A 104 -0.16 20.98 -31.10
CA GLY A 104 0.15 22.06 -32.04
C GLY A 104 0.21 23.47 -31.43
N ASP A 105 0.12 23.60 -30.09
CA ASP A 105 0.36 24.89 -29.42
C ASP A 105 1.84 25.22 -29.41
N LEU A 106 2.27 26.08 -30.38
CA LEU A 106 3.65 26.49 -30.54
C LEU A 106 4.14 27.42 -29.42
N THR A 107 3.24 28.11 -28.73
CA THR A 107 3.57 28.95 -27.59
C THR A 107 3.94 28.07 -26.39
N ALA A 108 3.13 27.06 -26.13
CA ALA A 108 3.41 26.05 -25.11
C ALA A 108 4.70 25.28 -25.45
N LEU A 109 4.91 24.89 -26.74
CA LEU A 109 6.15 24.25 -27.19
C LEU A 109 7.37 25.10 -26.88
N THR A 110 7.34 26.39 -27.24
CA THR A 110 8.43 27.32 -26.96
C THR A 110 8.72 27.37 -25.46
N ARG A 111 7.68 27.48 -24.65
CA ARG A 111 7.81 27.58 -23.18
C ARG A 111 8.41 26.34 -22.54
N VAL A 112 7.86 25.15 -22.84
CA VAL A 112 8.39 23.90 -22.24
C VAL A 112 9.80 23.58 -22.72
N ASN A 113 10.11 23.88 -23.99
CA ASN A 113 11.46 23.73 -24.50
C ASN A 113 12.44 24.69 -23.79
N THR A 114 12.06 25.96 -23.58
CA THR A 114 12.91 26.94 -22.87
C THR A 114 13.26 26.42 -21.47
N ILE A 115 12.27 25.97 -20.68
CA ILE A 115 12.53 25.48 -19.33
C ILE A 115 13.34 24.18 -19.33
N ALA A 116 13.02 23.23 -20.23
CA ALA A 116 13.74 21.96 -20.30
C ALA A 116 15.20 22.15 -20.78
N TYR A 117 15.42 23.09 -21.74
CA TYR A 117 16.75 23.44 -22.21
C TYR A 117 17.56 24.20 -21.14
N ASP A 118 16.91 25.08 -20.36
CA ASP A 118 17.52 25.75 -19.21
C ASP A 118 18.03 24.71 -18.18
N TRP A 119 17.21 23.68 -17.87
CA TRP A 119 17.67 22.59 -17.03
C TRP A 119 18.90 21.88 -17.59
N TYR A 120 18.89 21.53 -18.89
CA TYR A 120 19.98 20.85 -19.56
C TYR A 120 21.28 21.67 -19.57
N ARG A 121 21.20 22.97 -19.83
CA ARG A 121 22.32 23.89 -19.83
C ARG A 121 22.94 24.06 -18.44
N ASP A 122 22.10 24.25 -17.43
CA ASP A 122 22.53 24.59 -16.07
C ASP A 122 22.94 23.35 -15.26
N ASN A 123 22.61 22.15 -15.73
CA ASN A 123 22.97 20.88 -15.10
C ASN A 123 23.74 19.98 -16.10
N PRO A 124 24.97 20.34 -16.51
CA PRO A 124 25.77 19.54 -17.43
C PRO A 124 26.04 18.14 -16.83
N TYR A 125 26.17 17.13 -17.71
CA TYR A 125 26.31 15.76 -17.26
C TYR A 125 27.62 15.53 -16.48
N SER A 126 27.51 15.54 -15.18
CA SER A 126 28.53 15.11 -14.22
C SER A 126 27.87 14.44 -13.02
N TRP A 127 26.60 14.01 -13.18
CA TRP A 127 25.77 13.53 -12.10
C TRP A 127 26.33 12.27 -11.45
N LYS A 128 26.17 12.22 -10.12
CA LYS A 128 26.47 11.06 -9.30
C LYS A 128 25.18 10.62 -8.60
N ALA A 129 25.13 9.39 -8.13
CA ALA A 129 23.97 8.82 -7.48
C ALA A 129 23.43 9.65 -6.28
N ASN A 130 24.29 10.42 -5.62
CA ASN A 130 23.97 11.17 -4.40
C ASN A 130 23.61 12.65 -4.59
N VAL A 131 23.48 13.15 -5.81
CA VAL A 131 23.24 14.59 -6.08
C VAL A 131 21.75 14.96 -6.25
N GLY A 132 20.83 14.24 -5.61
CA GLY A 132 19.39 14.51 -5.72
C GLY A 132 18.80 14.24 -7.10
N ALA A 133 19.62 13.82 -8.03
CA ALA A 133 19.26 13.58 -9.41
C ALA A 133 18.86 12.13 -9.69
N TRP A 134 19.11 11.22 -8.77
CA TRP A 134 18.97 9.77 -9.01
C TRP A 134 17.56 9.41 -9.46
N GLU A 135 16.58 9.58 -8.60
CA GLU A 135 15.19 9.30 -8.95
C GLU A 135 14.65 10.28 -9.97
N SER A 136 14.99 11.56 -9.85
CA SER A 136 14.60 12.57 -10.85
C SER A 136 15.07 12.19 -12.24
N THR A 137 16.21 11.49 -12.38
CA THR A 137 16.77 11.16 -13.71
C THR A 137 15.85 10.21 -14.49
N MET A 138 15.34 9.14 -13.88
CA MET A 138 14.41 8.24 -14.58
C MET A 138 13.12 8.96 -14.98
N HIS A 139 12.59 9.81 -14.10
CA HIS A 139 11.40 10.61 -14.37
C HIS A 139 11.63 11.65 -15.46
N ARG A 140 12.72 12.38 -15.38
CA ARG A 140 13.09 13.41 -16.38
C ARG A 140 13.38 12.78 -17.75
N THR A 141 14.00 11.60 -17.79
CA THR A 141 14.20 10.86 -19.05
C THR A 141 12.87 10.65 -19.77
N ASN A 142 11.84 10.19 -19.07
CA ASN A 142 10.51 9.99 -19.65
C ASN A 142 9.91 11.33 -20.13
N VAL A 143 10.10 12.42 -19.39
CA VAL A 143 9.62 13.76 -19.79
C VAL A 143 10.32 14.24 -21.06
N LEU A 144 11.64 14.04 -21.18
CA LEU A 144 12.39 14.42 -22.40
C LEU A 144 11.95 13.61 -23.63
N ILE A 145 11.63 12.31 -23.45
CA ILE A 145 11.02 11.50 -24.50
C ILE A 145 9.67 12.09 -24.92
N CYS A 146 8.82 12.45 -23.95
CA CYS A 146 7.53 13.08 -24.22
C CYS A 146 7.67 14.43 -24.93
N LEU A 147 8.62 15.26 -24.52
CA LEU A 147 8.90 16.54 -25.18
C LEU A 147 9.37 16.32 -26.63
N ARG A 148 10.27 15.36 -26.85
CA ARG A 148 10.71 15.01 -28.22
C ARG A 148 9.53 14.59 -29.10
N GLN A 149 8.66 13.74 -28.61
CA GLN A 149 7.45 13.33 -29.32
C GLN A 149 6.51 14.52 -29.58
N ALA A 150 6.30 15.38 -28.58
CA ALA A 150 5.47 16.58 -28.73
C ALA A 150 6.01 17.55 -29.79
N ILE A 151 7.34 17.71 -29.90
CA ILE A 151 7.96 18.49 -30.96
C ILE A 151 7.66 17.90 -32.35
N LEU A 152 7.85 16.59 -32.51
CA LEU A 152 7.59 15.91 -33.77
C LEU A 152 6.12 16.03 -34.19
N SER A 153 5.21 15.77 -33.25
CA SER A 153 3.75 15.81 -33.49
C SER A 153 3.27 17.25 -33.73
N GLY A 154 3.63 18.17 -32.85
CA GLY A 154 3.19 19.58 -32.92
C GLY A 154 3.69 20.33 -34.15
N LEU A 155 4.92 20.03 -34.59
CA LEU A 155 5.48 20.59 -35.82
C LEU A 155 5.12 19.76 -37.06
N LYS A 156 4.49 18.61 -36.92
CA LYS A 156 4.15 17.67 -38.01
C LYS A 156 5.36 17.23 -38.83
N VAL A 157 6.48 16.94 -38.17
CA VAL A 157 7.74 16.51 -38.78
C VAL A 157 8.11 15.10 -38.33
N THR A 158 8.88 14.38 -39.17
CA THR A 158 9.34 13.00 -38.90
C THR A 158 10.73 12.95 -38.28
N THR A 159 11.51 14.01 -38.39
CA THR A 159 12.85 14.15 -37.84
C THR A 159 12.94 15.35 -36.93
N LEU A 160 13.76 15.23 -35.88
CA LEU A 160 13.95 16.34 -34.94
C LEU A 160 14.69 17.52 -35.61
N PRO A 161 14.08 18.72 -35.65
CA PRO A 161 14.77 19.88 -36.20
C PRO A 161 16.06 20.21 -35.43
N THR A 162 17.09 20.71 -36.11
CA THR A 162 18.43 20.96 -35.56
C THR A 162 18.43 21.80 -34.29
N ARG A 163 17.53 22.79 -34.17
CA ARG A 163 17.38 23.61 -32.95
C ARG A 163 16.99 22.82 -31.69
N TYR A 164 16.48 21.60 -31.83
CA TYR A 164 16.10 20.68 -30.73
C TYR A 164 17.07 19.49 -30.58
N ALA A 165 18.18 19.43 -31.36
CA ALA A 165 19.13 18.30 -31.33
C ALA A 165 19.75 18.06 -29.94
N TRP A 166 19.74 19.07 -29.06
CA TRP A 166 20.15 18.95 -27.67
C TRP A 166 19.38 17.87 -26.91
N LEU A 167 18.11 17.58 -27.27
CA LEU A 167 17.29 16.56 -26.64
C LEU A 167 17.88 15.16 -26.82
N ASP A 168 18.36 14.82 -28.03
CA ASP A 168 18.96 13.51 -28.28
C ASP A 168 20.27 13.38 -27.46
N THR A 169 21.07 14.46 -27.37
CA THR A 169 22.26 14.49 -26.51
C THR A 169 21.92 14.35 -25.04
N ALA A 170 20.86 15.05 -24.58
CA ALA A 170 20.37 14.92 -23.20
C ALA A 170 19.89 13.49 -22.90
N LEU A 171 19.13 12.87 -23.80
CA LEU A 171 18.66 11.48 -23.64
C LEU A 171 19.82 10.49 -23.56
N LEU A 172 20.89 10.66 -24.36
CA LEU A 172 22.09 9.82 -24.26
C LEU A 172 22.80 9.98 -22.91
N SER A 173 22.88 11.21 -22.38
CA SER A 173 23.45 11.47 -21.06
C SER A 173 22.62 10.80 -19.94
N HIS A 174 21.30 10.86 -20.03
CA HIS A 174 20.39 10.19 -19.09
C HIS A 174 20.52 8.67 -19.19
N ALA A 175 20.56 8.10 -20.41
CA ALA A 175 20.77 6.67 -20.60
C ALA A 175 22.12 6.19 -20.03
N ARG A 176 23.20 6.99 -20.20
CA ARG A 176 24.49 6.70 -19.59
C ARG A 176 24.41 6.66 -18.07
N PHE A 177 23.69 7.61 -17.44
CA PHE A 177 23.46 7.60 -16.00
C PHE A 177 22.70 6.35 -15.58
N LEU A 178 21.55 6.04 -16.21
CA LEU A 178 20.71 4.89 -15.91
C LEU A 178 21.43 3.54 -16.14
N THR A 179 22.41 3.51 -17.04
CA THR A 179 23.25 2.33 -17.25
C THR A 179 24.19 2.12 -16.08
N ASN A 180 24.81 3.18 -15.57
CA ASN A 180 25.85 3.13 -14.54
C ASN A 180 25.28 3.03 -13.12
N TYR A 181 24.07 3.52 -12.88
CA TYR A 181 23.43 3.62 -11.57
C TYR A 181 22.05 2.96 -11.61
N TRP A 182 22.03 1.66 -11.36
CA TRP A 182 20.80 0.90 -11.26
C TRP A 182 20.51 0.54 -9.81
N SER A 183 19.30 0.87 -9.34
CA SER A 183 18.87 0.63 -7.96
C SER A 183 18.63 -0.84 -7.62
N GLY A 184 18.66 -1.74 -8.61
CA GLY A 184 18.41 -3.16 -8.40
C GLY A 184 17.00 -3.62 -8.83
N ALA A 185 16.70 -4.87 -8.52
CA ALA A 185 15.51 -5.56 -9.01
C ALA A 185 14.26 -5.28 -8.15
N TRP A 186 13.82 -4.03 -8.05
CA TRP A 186 12.62 -3.58 -7.35
C TRP A 186 11.98 -2.39 -8.07
N ASN A 187 11.04 -1.68 -7.42
CA ASN A 187 10.23 -0.64 -8.08
C ASN A 187 11.06 0.46 -8.76
N HIS A 188 12.06 1.04 -8.08
CA HIS A 188 12.94 2.08 -8.66
C HIS A 188 13.70 1.54 -9.86
N GLY A 189 14.38 0.38 -9.72
CA GLY A 189 15.13 -0.21 -10.81
C GLY A 189 14.26 -0.65 -11.99
N THR A 190 12.98 -0.96 -11.75
CA THR A 190 12.00 -1.20 -12.81
C THR A 190 11.67 0.10 -13.57
N ASP A 191 11.44 1.21 -12.86
CA ASP A 191 11.14 2.52 -13.47
C ASP A 191 12.37 3.10 -14.21
N GLU A 192 13.57 2.92 -13.65
CA GLU A 192 14.84 3.21 -14.32
C GLU A 192 15.00 2.43 -15.64
N SER A 193 14.63 1.14 -15.60
CA SER A 193 14.68 0.26 -16.77
C SER A 193 13.64 0.64 -17.83
N ILE A 194 12.44 1.10 -17.41
CA ILE A 194 11.43 1.66 -18.32
C ILE A 194 12.00 2.89 -19.04
N ALA A 195 12.64 3.79 -18.31
CA ALA A 195 13.24 5.00 -18.89
C ALA A 195 14.40 4.67 -19.85
N LEU A 196 15.29 3.74 -19.46
CA LEU A 196 16.40 3.28 -20.30
C LEU A 196 15.91 2.61 -21.58
N PHE A 197 14.89 1.73 -21.47
CA PHE A 197 14.25 1.06 -22.61
C PHE A 197 13.65 2.11 -23.57
N GLY A 198 12.99 3.13 -23.00
CA GLY A 198 12.41 4.23 -23.75
C GLY A 198 13.44 5.01 -24.58
N VAL A 199 14.60 5.30 -24.01
CA VAL A 199 15.71 5.90 -24.78
C VAL A 199 16.18 4.96 -25.88
N GLY A 200 16.33 3.67 -25.58
CA GLY A 200 16.71 2.65 -26.55
C GLY A 200 15.77 2.58 -27.75
N CYS A 201 14.45 2.72 -27.51
CA CYS A 201 13.46 2.78 -28.59
C CYS A 201 13.50 4.11 -29.36
N THR A 202 13.55 5.23 -28.62
CA THR A 202 13.50 6.58 -29.20
C THR A 202 14.69 6.87 -30.10
N LEU A 203 15.89 6.39 -29.73
CA LEU A 203 17.15 6.62 -30.44
C LEU A 203 17.66 5.39 -31.20
N ASN A 204 16.83 4.35 -31.32
CA ASN A 204 17.17 3.07 -31.96
C ASN A 204 18.47 2.42 -31.42
N ARG A 205 18.67 2.43 -30.09
CA ARG A 205 19.83 1.88 -29.38
C ARG A 205 19.51 0.49 -28.83
N THR A 206 19.97 -0.54 -29.54
CA THR A 206 19.73 -1.94 -29.18
C THR A 206 20.41 -2.33 -27.87
N ASP A 207 21.58 -1.78 -27.55
CA ASP A 207 22.29 -1.99 -26.29
C ASP A 207 21.46 -1.57 -25.06
N TYR A 208 20.82 -0.40 -25.10
CA TYR A 208 19.94 0.06 -24.02
C TYR A 208 18.66 -0.77 -23.90
N LYS A 209 18.06 -1.17 -25.04
CA LYS A 209 16.90 -2.07 -25.04
C LYS A 209 17.23 -3.41 -24.40
N ASN A 210 18.33 -4.03 -24.78
CA ASN A 210 18.75 -5.33 -24.27
C ASN A 210 19.06 -5.29 -22.77
N LEU A 211 19.80 -4.28 -22.32
CA LEU A 211 20.10 -4.10 -20.90
C LEU A 211 18.83 -3.92 -20.07
N ALA A 212 17.89 -3.10 -20.53
CA ALA A 212 16.62 -2.88 -19.85
C ALA A 212 15.78 -4.17 -19.79
N GLN A 213 15.74 -4.97 -20.87
CA GLN A 213 15.03 -6.26 -20.88
C GLN A 213 15.65 -7.28 -19.90
N GLN A 214 16.97 -7.33 -19.79
CA GLN A 214 17.66 -8.15 -18.77
C GLN A 214 17.25 -7.73 -17.35
N ARG A 215 17.17 -6.41 -17.09
CA ARG A 215 16.73 -5.86 -15.82
C ARG A 215 15.24 -6.15 -15.53
N PHE A 216 14.36 -6.10 -16.54
CA PHE A 216 12.96 -6.50 -16.40
C PHE A 216 12.85 -7.99 -16.05
N ALA A 217 13.61 -8.86 -16.69
CA ALA A 217 13.60 -10.30 -16.40
C ALA A 217 14.05 -10.61 -14.95
N ALA A 218 15.08 -9.91 -14.45
CA ALA A 218 15.51 -10.01 -13.06
C ALA A 218 14.49 -9.39 -12.10
N GLY A 219 13.97 -8.19 -12.44
CA GLY A 219 13.08 -7.41 -11.59
C GLY A 219 11.73 -8.08 -11.33
N ILE A 220 11.11 -8.66 -12.36
CA ILE A 220 9.75 -9.23 -12.21
C ILE A 220 9.72 -10.40 -11.21
N THR A 221 10.73 -11.25 -11.21
CA THR A 221 10.78 -12.42 -10.32
C THR A 221 11.15 -12.07 -8.88
N THR A 222 11.83 -10.95 -8.69
CA THR A 222 12.19 -10.40 -7.37
C THR A 222 11.05 -9.57 -6.79
N SER A 223 10.44 -8.68 -7.60
CA SER A 223 9.38 -7.77 -7.14
C SER A 223 8.06 -8.47 -6.85
N ILE A 224 7.72 -9.50 -7.62
CA ILE A 224 6.46 -10.24 -7.51
C ILE A 224 6.78 -11.73 -7.47
N ASP A 225 6.42 -12.38 -6.38
CA ASP A 225 6.69 -13.82 -6.19
C ASP A 225 5.79 -14.72 -7.05
N SER A 226 5.96 -16.05 -6.95
CA SER A 226 5.20 -17.03 -7.71
C SER A 226 3.72 -17.10 -7.36
N GLN A 227 3.31 -16.52 -6.25
CA GLN A 227 1.91 -16.41 -5.83
C GLN A 227 1.30 -15.06 -6.19
N GLY A 228 2.09 -14.08 -6.66
CA GLY A 228 1.66 -12.74 -7.02
C GLY A 228 1.77 -11.71 -5.89
N ALA A 229 2.39 -12.04 -4.77
CA ALA A 229 2.64 -11.09 -3.70
C ALA A 229 3.88 -10.24 -4.00
N THR A 230 3.85 -8.95 -3.60
CA THR A 230 5.00 -8.06 -3.72
C THR A 230 6.01 -8.29 -2.60
N ASN A 231 7.31 -8.13 -2.91
CA ASN A 231 8.38 -8.17 -1.92
C ASN A 231 8.42 -6.93 -1.00
N GLU A 232 7.65 -5.88 -1.30
CA GLU A 232 7.72 -4.59 -0.59
C GLU A 232 6.87 -4.53 0.68
N GLN A 233 6.14 -5.59 0.99
CA GLN A 233 5.37 -5.77 2.23
C GLN A 233 4.33 -4.67 2.52
N SER A 234 3.77 -4.09 1.46
CA SER A 234 2.71 -3.07 1.53
C SER A 234 1.67 -3.31 0.43
N THR A 235 0.40 -3.21 0.76
CA THR A 235 -0.69 -3.33 -0.22
C THR A 235 -0.77 -2.10 -1.14
N GLY A 236 -0.40 -0.93 -0.65
CA GLY A 236 -0.26 0.29 -1.44
C GLY A 236 0.83 0.15 -2.51
N TYR A 237 2.00 -0.35 -2.11
CA TYR A 237 3.10 -0.61 -3.04
C TYR A 237 2.81 -1.79 -3.98
N ALA A 238 2.00 -2.77 -3.57
CA ALA A 238 1.49 -3.79 -4.48
C ALA A 238 0.65 -3.17 -5.62
N SER A 239 -0.25 -2.24 -5.29
CA SER A 239 -1.03 -1.49 -6.28
C SER A 239 -0.14 -0.63 -7.19
N PHE A 240 0.86 0.04 -6.62
CA PHE A 240 1.85 0.78 -7.38
C PHE A 240 2.61 -0.13 -8.36
N ASN A 241 3.11 -1.28 -7.89
CA ASN A 241 3.83 -2.25 -8.72
C ASN A 241 2.95 -2.84 -9.84
N TYR A 242 1.66 -3.04 -9.60
CA TYR A 242 0.73 -3.47 -10.65
C TYR A 242 0.68 -2.47 -11.81
N SER A 243 0.61 -1.18 -11.50
CA SER A 243 0.65 -0.09 -12.47
C SER A 243 2.03 0.04 -13.13
N LEU A 244 3.10 -0.07 -12.36
CA LEU A 244 4.48 0.02 -12.83
C LEU A 244 4.80 -1.07 -13.87
N TRP A 245 4.47 -2.33 -13.56
CA TRP A 245 4.65 -3.43 -14.50
C TRP A 245 3.70 -3.34 -15.72
N GLY A 246 2.53 -2.71 -15.56
CA GLY A 246 1.67 -2.33 -16.69
C GLY A 246 2.37 -1.35 -17.63
N ARG A 247 3.07 -0.34 -17.09
CA ARG A 247 3.89 0.59 -17.89
C ARG A 247 5.07 -0.12 -18.57
N ALA A 248 5.76 -1.03 -17.87
CA ALA A 248 6.84 -1.81 -18.45
C ALA A 248 6.35 -2.65 -19.65
N ILE A 249 5.20 -3.30 -19.52
CA ILE A 249 4.56 -4.03 -20.64
C ILE A 249 4.24 -3.08 -21.80
N ALA A 250 3.59 -1.95 -21.51
CA ALA A 250 3.17 -1.00 -22.53
C ALA A 250 4.36 -0.43 -23.31
N VAL A 251 5.45 -0.06 -22.64
CA VAL A 251 6.63 0.49 -23.31
C VAL A 251 7.32 -0.55 -24.19
N MET A 252 7.36 -1.82 -23.77
CA MET A 252 7.87 -2.91 -24.63
C MET A 252 7.00 -3.10 -25.86
N GLN A 253 5.67 -3.19 -25.67
CA GLN A 253 4.73 -3.38 -26.79
C GLN A 253 4.74 -2.20 -27.77
N ASN A 254 4.82 -0.96 -27.28
CA ASN A 254 4.93 0.24 -28.11
C ASN A 254 6.23 0.27 -28.95
N CYS A 255 7.23 -0.50 -28.56
CA CYS A 255 8.49 -0.67 -29.29
C CYS A 255 8.53 -1.98 -30.10
N GLY A 256 7.41 -2.67 -30.26
CA GLY A 256 7.32 -3.95 -31.00
C GLY A 256 7.96 -5.14 -30.28
N VAL A 257 8.20 -5.04 -28.96
CA VAL A 257 8.82 -6.11 -28.16
C VAL A 257 7.76 -6.82 -27.33
N ASN A 258 7.75 -8.16 -27.41
CA ASN A 258 6.89 -8.99 -26.56
C ASN A 258 7.44 -9.01 -25.12
N PRO A 259 6.65 -8.64 -24.09
CA PRO A 259 7.10 -8.67 -22.70
C PRO A 259 7.40 -10.08 -22.16
N GLY A 260 6.93 -11.12 -22.84
CA GLY A 260 7.09 -12.50 -22.41
C GLY A 260 6.05 -12.97 -21.38
N THR A 261 5.95 -14.29 -21.26
CA THR A 261 4.94 -14.94 -20.40
C THR A 261 5.20 -14.70 -18.91
N THR A 262 6.45 -14.66 -18.47
CA THR A 262 6.79 -14.47 -17.05
C THR A 262 6.28 -13.14 -16.51
N ILE A 263 6.52 -12.03 -17.22
CA ILE A 263 6.06 -10.70 -16.82
C ILE A 263 4.52 -10.66 -16.79
N SER A 264 3.89 -11.13 -17.85
CA SER A 264 2.42 -11.13 -17.98
C SER A 264 1.76 -11.98 -16.90
N THR A 265 2.27 -13.19 -16.64
CA THR A 265 1.73 -14.10 -15.61
C THR A 265 1.91 -13.52 -14.19
N ARG A 266 3.10 -13.01 -13.85
CA ARG A 266 3.35 -12.44 -12.52
C ARG A 266 2.44 -11.23 -12.27
N ARG A 267 2.26 -10.38 -13.27
CA ARG A 267 1.34 -9.23 -13.15
C ARG A 267 -0.13 -9.69 -13.01
N ALA A 268 -0.56 -10.73 -13.72
CA ALA A 268 -1.90 -11.30 -13.56
C ALA A 268 -2.12 -11.89 -12.15
N LEU A 269 -1.11 -12.56 -11.58
CA LEU A 269 -1.16 -13.06 -10.21
C LEU A 269 -1.20 -11.92 -9.18
N LEU A 270 -0.50 -10.81 -9.43
CA LEU A 270 -0.58 -9.62 -8.58
C LEU A 270 -1.99 -8.99 -8.62
N ALA A 271 -2.70 -9.04 -9.76
CA ALA A 271 -4.10 -8.62 -9.81
C ALA A 271 -5.01 -9.49 -8.91
N LYS A 272 -4.77 -10.81 -8.85
CA LYS A 272 -5.47 -11.72 -7.93
C LYS A 272 -5.15 -11.37 -6.46
N PHE A 273 -3.88 -11.15 -6.14
CA PHE A 273 -3.46 -10.71 -4.80
C PHE A 273 -4.18 -9.42 -4.38
N LEU A 274 -4.19 -8.40 -5.24
CA LEU A 274 -4.81 -7.11 -4.97
C LEU A 274 -6.34 -7.20 -4.86
N ALA A 275 -6.99 -8.04 -5.67
CA ALA A 275 -8.43 -8.25 -5.56
C ALA A 275 -8.80 -8.86 -4.18
N LEU A 276 -8.02 -9.82 -3.68
CA LEU A 276 -8.19 -10.36 -2.33
C LEU A 276 -7.81 -9.36 -1.23
N ALA A 277 -6.79 -8.52 -1.47
CA ALA A 277 -6.40 -7.43 -0.57
C ALA A 277 -7.41 -6.27 -0.55
N THR A 278 -8.40 -6.29 -1.43
CA THR A 278 -9.50 -5.31 -1.46
C THR A 278 -10.59 -5.74 -0.49
N ASN A 279 -10.89 -4.90 0.50
CA ASN A 279 -11.91 -5.16 1.50
C ASN A 279 -13.35 -5.02 0.94
N SER A 280 -14.36 -5.29 1.74
CA SER A 280 -15.76 -5.19 1.33
C SER A 280 -16.27 -3.76 1.14
N LEU A 281 -15.43 -2.74 1.34
CA LEU A 281 -15.71 -1.34 1.00
C LEU A 281 -15.02 -0.92 -0.32
N GLY A 282 -14.42 -1.86 -1.06
CA GLY A 282 -13.68 -1.56 -2.29
C GLY A 282 -12.35 -0.85 -2.07
N LYS A 283 -11.80 -0.88 -0.85
CA LYS A 283 -10.53 -0.26 -0.48
C LYS A 283 -9.47 -1.32 -0.19
N LEU A 284 -8.21 -1.01 -0.41
CA LEU A 284 -7.14 -1.88 0.04
C LEU A 284 -7.11 -1.96 1.56
N HIS A 285 -6.89 -3.16 2.13
CA HIS A 285 -6.48 -3.28 3.53
C HIS A 285 -5.20 -2.48 3.73
N GLN A 286 -5.16 -1.58 4.70
CA GLN A 286 -3.97 -0.79 5.02
C GLN A 286 -2.93 -1.67 5.69
N LEU A 287 -1.94 -2.15 4.95
CA LEU A 287 -0.83 -2.97 5.44
C LEU A 287 0.48 -2.35 4.99
N GLY A 288 1.43 -2.18 5.92
CA GLY A 288 2.65 -1.45 5.66
C GLY A 288 2.38 0.01 5.26
N ASP A 289 3.27 0.60 4.46
CA ASP A 289 3.12 1.98 3.97
C ASP A 289 1.97 2.06 2.95
N THR A 290 0.73 2.04 3.46
CA THR A 290 -0.50 2.07 2.65
C THR A 290 -1.46 3.15 3.17
N GLU A 291 -1.83 4.07 2.31
CA GLU A 291 -2.89 5.05 2.57
C GLU A 291 -4.28 4.43 2.37
N VAL A 292 -5.32 5.05 2.90
CA VAL A 292 -6.71 4.68 2.55
C VAL A 292 -6.93 5.03 1.09
N GLN A 293 -7.08 4.01 0.25
CA GLN A 293 -7.29 4.18 -1.17
C GLN A 293 -8.28 3.15 -1.71
N SER A 294 -9.13 3.58 -2.62
CA SER A 294 -10.01 2.69 -3.37
C SER A 294 -9.20 1.87 -4.37
N THR A 295 -9.59 0.61 -4.53
CA THR A 295 -9.03 -0.23 -5.58
C THR A 295 -9.51 0.24 -6.94
N TYR A 296 -8.57 0.48 -7.86
CA TYR A 296 -8.92 0.85 -9.23
C TYR A 296 -9.49 -0.37 -9.99
N PRO A 297 -10.66 -0.25 -10.66
CA PRO A 297 -11.32 -1.36 -11.35
C PRO A 297 -10.69 -1.63 -12.72
N TRP A 298 -9.53 -2.26 -12.77
CA TRP A 298 -8.84 -2.60 -14.01
C TRP A 298 -9.66 -3.59 -14.86
N VAL A 299 -10.15 -3.12 -16.00
CA VAL A 299 -11.00 -3.89 -16.92
C VAL A 299 -10.34 -5.21 -17.34
N GLY A 300 -11.12 -6.30 -17.40
CA GLY A 300 -10.64 -7.63 -17.78
C GLY A 300 -9.81 -8.34 -16.73
N THR A 301 -9.77 -7.82 -15.50
CA THR A 301 -9.05 -8.42 -14.37
C THR A 301 -9.97 -8.61 -13.16
N PRO A 302 -9.59 -9.44 -12.16
CA PRO A 302 -10.37 -9.55 -10.92
C PRO A 302 -10.56 -8.22 -10.16
N LEU A 303 -9.73 -7.22 -10.46
CA LEU A 303 -9.81 -5.87 -9.86
C LEU A 303 -11.02 -5.09 -10.40
N GLU A 304 -11.51 -5.41 -11.58
CA GLU A 304 -12.71 -4.79 -12.13
C GLU A 304 -13.92 -5.01 -11.20
N TYR A 305 -14.14 -6.26 -10.80
CA TYR A 305 -15.19 -6.62 -9.86
C TYR A 305 -14.96 -6.05 -8.46
N ALA A 306 -13.77 -6.22 -7.91
CA ALA A 306 -13.44 -5.77 -6.56
C ALA A 306 -13.49 -4.25 -6.41
N GLY A 307 -12.95 -3.50 -7.39
CA GLY A 307 -12.89 -2.04 -7.38
C GLY A 307 -14.23 -1.37 -7.71
N SER A 308 -15.09 -2.04 -8.49
CA SER A 308 -16.46 -1.54 -8.79
C SER A 308 -17.50 -1.95 -7.76
N LEU A 309 -17.12 -2.56 -6.64
CA LEU A 309 -18.04 -3.09 -5.62
C LEU A 309 -19.03 -4.13 -6.18
N GLY A 310 -18.58 -4.92 -7.14
CA GLY A 310 -19.39 -5.93 -7.80
C GLY A 310 -20.27 -5.43 -8.95
N ALA A 311 -20.18 -4.14 -9.32
CA ALA A 311 -21.01 -3.55 -10.39
C ALA A 311 -20.51 -3.92 -11.80
N GLN A 312 -19.24 -4.26 -11.98
CA GLN A 312 -18.63 -4.57 -13.27
C GLN A 312 -17.76 -5.83 -13.17
N GLY A 313 -17.56 -6.50 -14.31
CA GLY A 313 -16.78 -7.73 -14.38
C GLY A 313 -17.52 -8.94 -13.79
N SER A 314 -16.76 -9.97 -13.39
CA SER A 314 -17.30 -11.20 -12.81
C SER A 314 -16.72 -11.48 -11.43
N ALA A 315 -17.54 -11.97 -10.52
CA ALA A 315 -17.10 -12.33 -9.17
C ALA A 315 -15.98 -13.39 -9.22
N PRO A 316 -14.85 -13.16 -8.53
CA PRO A 316 -13.78 -14.14 -8.47
C PRO A 316 -14.25 -15.47 -7.82
N PRO A 317 -13.75 -16.64 -8.30
CA PRO A 317 -14.19 -17.94 -7.77
C PRO A 317 -13.58 -18.29 -6.40
N TRP A 318 -12.60 -17.54 -5.94
CA TRP A 318 -11.88 -17.76 -4.68
C TRP A 318 -12.20 -16.61 -3.71
N ARG A 319 -12.28 -16.89 -2.42
CA ARG A 319 -12.58 -15.92 -1.37
C ARG A 319 -11.51 -15.83 -0.27
N VAL A 320 -10.53 -16.73 -0.27
CA VAL A 320 -9.39 -16.72 0.64
C VAL A 320 -8.11 -16.88 -0.15
N GLY A 321 -7.08 -16.11 0.21
CA GLY A 321 -5.72 -16.23 -0.29
C GLY A 321 -4.73 -16.29 0.86
N ILE A 322 -3.85 -17.30 0.84
CA ILE A 322 -2.74 -17.46 1.77
C ILE A 322 -1.45 -17.37 0.97
N TYR A 323 -0.64 -16.36 1.29
CA TYR A 323 0.58 -16.04 0.55
C TYR A 323 1.80 -16.24 1.45
N SER A 324 2.79 -16.99 0.98
CA SER A 324 4.03 -17.27 1.74
C SER A 324 4.83 -16.01 2.07
N ALA A 325 4.64 -14.94 1.29
CA ALA A 325 5.15 -13.60 1.60
C ALA A 325 4.57 -12.99 2.90
N GLY A 326 3.60 -13.67 3.53
CA GLY A 326 3.11 -13.31 4.86
C GLY A 326 1.75 -12.63 4.89
N TYR A 327 0.83 -13.02 4.01
CA TYR A 327 -0.52 -12.48 3.99
C TYR A 327 -1.57 -13.57 3.98
N VAL A 328 -2.59 -13.40 4.81
CA VAL A 328 -3.89 -14.00 4.59
C VAL A 328 -4.85 -12.88 4.27
N PHE A 329 -5.56 -13.01 3.16
CA PHE A 329 -6.75 -12.21 2.87
C PHE A 329 -7.94 -13.14 2.77
N GLY A 330 -9.03 -12.77 3.42
CA GLY A 330 -10.25 -13.56 3.38
C GLY A 330 -11.50 -12.70 3.38
N ARG A 331 -12.58 -13.30 2.88
CA ARG A 331 -13.90 -12.68 2.86
C ARG A 331 -15.00 -13.73 2.92
N THR A 332 -16.15 -13.33 3.43
CA THR A 332 -17.31 -14.24 3.54
C THR A 332 -18.01 -14.49 2.21
N GLY A 333 -17.83 -13.61 1.23
CA GLY A 333 -18.35 -13.72 -0.12
C GLY A 333 -17.96 -12.51 -0.99
N TRP A 334 -18.41 -12.51 -2.22
CA TRP A 334 -18.21 -11.41 -3.18
C TRP A 334 -19.48 -10.59 -3.41
N GLY A 335 -20.52 -10.78 -2.57
CA GLY A 335 -21.79 -10.08 -2.70
C GLY A 335 -22.70 -10.63 -3.80
N THR A 336 -22.45 -11.85 -4.27
CA THR A 336 -23.31 -12.56 -5.20
C THR A 336 -24.60 -13.05 -4.56
N ASP A 337 -24.65 -13.11 -3.24
CA ASP A 337 -25.87 -13.31 -2.45
C ASP A 337 -26.61 -11.98 -2.32
N ALA A 338 -27.77 -11.88 -2.94
CA ALA A 338 -28.59 -10.66 -2.97
C ALA A 338 -28.99 -10.16 -1.57
N THR A 339 -29.00 -11.05 -0.54
CA THR A 339 -29.33 -10.66 0.83
C THR A 339 -28.23 -9.89 1.55
N ARG A 340 -26.99 -9.99 1.07
CA ARG A 340 -25.82 -9.33 1.67
C ARG A 340 -25.25 -8.22 0.81
N GLY A 341 -25.16 -8.43 -0.50
CA GLY A 341 -24.47 -7.55 -1.44
C GLY A 341 -22.97 -7.45 -1.14
N PHE A 342 -22.20 -6.77 -1.98
CA PHE A 342 -20.74 -6.68 -1.85
C PHE A 342 -20.30 -6.05 -0.51
N THR A 343 -20.88 -4.91 -0.14
CA THR A 343 -20.54 -4.20 1.09
C THR A 343 -21.08 -4.85 2.37
N GLY A 344 -22.07 -5.73 2.25
CA GLY A 344 -22.59 -6.51 3.37
C GLY A 344 -21.74 -7.73 3.74
N GLU A 345 -20.82 -8.14 2.86
CA GLU A 345 -19.86 -9.20 3.18
C GLU A 345 -18.82 -8.71 4.19
N SER A 346 -18.25 -9.64 4.96
CA SER A 346 -17.09 -9.36 5.79
C SER A 346 -15.81 -9.65 5.05
N SER A 347 -14.76 -8.88 5.34
CA SER A 347 -13.40 -9.11 4.82
C SER A 347 -12.36 -8.86 5.91
N TYR A 348 -11.22 -9.53 5.80
CA TYR A 348 -10.15 -9.42 6.79
C TYR A 348 -8.78 -9.63 6.14
N SER A 349 -7.76 -9.11 6.80
CA SER A 349 -6.37 -9.43 6.55
C SER A 349 -5.69 -9.94 7.81
N ILE A 350 -4.70 -10.82 7.66
CA ILE A 350 -3.82 -11.27 8.73
C ILE A 350 -2.38 -11.21 8.22
N ARG A 351 -1.47 -10.65 9.03
CA ARG A 351 -0.05 -10.57 8.70
C ARG A 351 0.76 -11.67 9.39
N PHE A 352 1.68 -12.25 8.64
CA PHE A 352 2.69 -13.22 9.11
C PHE A 352 3.93 -13.15 8.20
N GLY A 353 4.77 -14.17 8.16
CA GLY A 353 5.80 -14.35 7.12
C GLY A 353 7.19 -13.83 7.51
N PRO A 354 8.00 -13.42 6.52
CA PRO A 354 9.38 -13.04 6.72
C PRO A 354 9.50 -11.76 7.55
N PRO A 355 10.69 -11.50 8.14
CA PRO A 355 10.98 -10.26 8.85
C PRO A 355 10.59 -9.03 8.02
N ARG A 356 10.25 -7.94 8.72
CA ARG A 356 9.95 -6.67 8.09
C ARG A 356 11.07 -6.23 7.16
N ALA A 357 10.71 -5.84 5.95
CA ALA A 357 11.59 -5.24 4.95
C ALA A 357 10.88 -4.09 4.23
N PHE A 358 11.64 -3.24 3.57
CA PHE A 358 11.15 -2.14 2.72
C PHE A 358 10.03 -1.30 3.38
N HIS A 359 8.83 -1.39 2.81
CA HIS A 359 7.64 -0.64 3.21
C HIS A 359 6.75 -1.36 4.21
N GLY A 360 7.19 -2.53 4.70
CA GLY A 360 6.49 -3.27 5.75
C GLY A 360 6.59 -2.59 7.11
N HIS A 361 5.70 -2.97 8.02
CA HIS A 361 5.71 -2.57 9.43
C HIS A 361 6.03 -3.77 10.32
N PHE A 362 6.24 -3.56 11.62
CA PHE A 362 6.31 -4.62 12.62
C PHE A 362 4.90 -5.06 13.03
N ASP A 363 4.14 -5.50 12.03
CA ASP A 363 2.70 -5.78 12.08
C ASP A 363 2.37 -7.28 12.12
N HIS A 364 3.34 -8.14 12.40
CA HIS A 364 3.13 -9.59 12.44
C HIS A 364 2.11 -9.99 13.49
N THR A 365 1.20 -10.90 13.09
CA THR A 365 -0.01 -11.34 13.79
C THR A 365 -1.14 -10.31 13.82
N SER A 366 -0.98 -9.13 13.23
CA SER A 366 -2.04 -8.12 13.17
C SER A 366 -3.19 -8.55 12.26
N ILE A 367 -4.35 -7.96 12.52
CA ILE A 367 -5.60 -8.22 11.81
C ILE A 367 -6.27 -6.89 11.49
N THR A 368 -6.79 -6.76 10.26
CA THR A 368 -7.83 -5.78 9.93
C THR A 368 -9.13 -6.51 9.63
N TYR A 369 -10.27 -5.89 9.93
CA TYR A 369 -11.57 -6.52 9.76
C TYR A 369 -12.63 -5.49 9.34
N THR A 370 -13.35 -5.79 8.27
CA THR A 370 -14.45 -4.99 7.72
C THR A 370 -15.70 -5.86 7.70
N ALA A 371 -16.82 -5.37 8.15
CA ALA A 371 -18.10 -6.09 8.19
C ALA A 371 -19.26 -5.11 8.22
N ARG A 372 -20.43 -5.54 7.71
CA ARG A 372 -21.68 -4.79 7.75
C ARG A 372 -21.55 -3.37 7.17
N GLY A 373 -20.81 -3.24 6.07
CA GLY A 373 -20.65 -1.99 5.35
C GLY A 373 -19.72 -0.98 6.00
N ARG A 374 -18.88 -1.39 6.97
CA ARG A 374 -17.91 -0.50 7.62
C ARG A 374 -16.63 -1.18 8.08
N ASP A 375 -15.60 -0.37 8.30
CA ASP A 375 -14.39 -0.81 9.00
C ASP A 375 -14.71 -1.06 10.47
N ILE A 376 -14.27 -2.20 11.01
CA ILE A 376 -14.46 -2.66 12.39
C ILE A 376 -13.13 -2.61 13.15
N ILE A 377 -12.10 -3.22 12.60
CA ILE A 377 -10.73 -3.18 13.11
C ILE A 377 -9.85 -2.64 11.98
N VAL A 378 -9.10 -1.59 12.29
CA VAL A 378 -8.23 -0.89 11.35
C VAL A 378 -6.76 -1.04 11.74
N ASP A 379 -5.88 -0.60 10.88
CA ASP A 379 -4.44 -0.45 11.11
C ASP A 379 -4.09 1.01 11.46
N GLY A 380 -2.92 1.24 12.02
CA GLY A 380 -2.39 2.59 12.27
C GLY A 380 -2.16 3.40 11.00
N GLY A 381 -2.06 2.72 9.85
CA GLY A 381 -1.90 3.34 8.53
C GLY A 381 -0.46 3.74 8.22
N TYR A 382 -0.29 4.81 7.47
CA TYR A 382 1.01 5.27 6.98
C TYR A 382 1.26 6.75 7.30
N ALA A 383 2.21 7.01 8.18
CA ALA A 383 2.73 8.37 8.44
C ALA A 383 3.92 8.67 7.52
N ALA A 384 4.00 9.89 7.03
CA ALA A 384 5.10 10.33 6.16
C ALA A 384 6.48 10.03 6.78
N TYR A 385 7.48 9.76 5.95
CA TYR A 385 8.83 9.39 6.40
C TYR A 385 9.48 10.43 7.32
N ASN A 386 9.11 11.68 7.19
CA ASN A 386 9.59 12.79 8.03
C ASN A 386 8.69 13.10 9.23
N ALA A 387 7.71 12.25 9.57
CA ALA A 387 6.78 12.48 10.67
C ALA A 387 7.39 12.22 12.08
N GLY A 388 8.70 11.97 12.17
CA GLY A 388 9.42 11.84 13.44
C GLY A 388 8.89 10.70 14.31
N ALA A 389 8.60 10.97 15.58
CA ALA A 389 8.13 9.97 16.55
C ALA A 389 6.85 9.24 16.08
N TYR A 390 5.98 9.90 15.33
CA TYR A 390 4.79 9.27 14.78
C TYR A 390 5.10 8.28 13.66
N ARG A 391 6.15 8.54 12.85
CA ARG A 391 6.63 7.53 11.89
C ARG A 391 7.18 6.31 12.62
N THR A 392 7.96 6.52 13.66
CA THR A 392 8.48 5.42 14.49
C THR A 392 7.33 4.61 15.12
N TRP A 393 6.31 5.30 15.65
CA TRP A 393 5.15 4.64 16.24
C TRP A 393 4.34 3.85 15.21
N VAL A 394 4.01 4.42 14.06
CA VAL A 394 3.16 3.74 13.06
C VAL A 394 3.82 2.48 12.49
N VAL A 395 5.15 2.41 12.48
CA VAL A 395 5.92 1.22 12.08
C VAL A 395 6.02 0.19 13.21
N SER A 396 5.85 0.61 14.48
CA SER A 396 6.02 -0.25 15.66
C SER A 396 4.82 -1.17 15.89
N PRO A 397 4.97 -2.29 16.63
CA PRO A 397 3.86 -3.19 16.95
C PRO A 397 2.69 -2.47 17.65
N SER A 398 2.95 -1.36 18.35
CA SER A 398 1.92 -0.62 19.10
C SER A 398 0.87 0.07 18.20
N ALA A 399 1.11 0.16 16.89
CA ALA A 399 0.15 0.74 15.94
C ALA A 399 -0.73 -0.30 15.25
N HIS A 400 -0.59 -1.57 15.59
CA HIS A 400 -1.26 -2.68 14.92
C HIS A 400 -2.16 -3.47 15.87
N SER A 401 -3.17 -4.17 15.32
CA SER A 401 -4.12 -4.97 16.11
C SER A 401 -3.57 -6.37 16.34
N ASP A 402 -2.60 -6.48 17.24
CA ASP A 402 -1.86 -7.70 17.57
C ASP A 402 -1.73 -7.95 19.08
N LEU A 403 -1.05 -9.04 19.47
CA LEU A 403 -0.55 -9.26 20.83
C LEU A 403 0.88 -8.74 20.92
N THR A 404 1.11 -7.70 21.72
CA THR A 404 2.41 -7.08 21.91
C THR A 404 2.79 -6.89 23.38
N THR A 405 4.06 -6.56 23.62
CA THR A 405 4.58 -6.12 24.92
C THR A 405 5.25 -4.76 24.74
N PRO A 406 5.25 -3.89 25.76
CA PRO A 406 6.08 -2.69 25.75
C PRO A 406 7.57 -3.10 25.80
N MET A 407 8.19 -3.23 24.64
CA MET A 407 9.59 -3.64 24.51
C MET A 407 10.47 -2.50 24.01
N SER A 408 11.64 -2.35 24.60
CA SER A 408 12.67 -1.43 24.11
C SER A 408 13.29 -1.89 22.79
N THR A 409 13.27 -3.20 22.54
CA THR A 409 13.80 -3.82 21.32
C THR A 409 12.85 -4.89 20.81
N TYR A 410 12.47 -4.77 19.54
CA TYR A 410 11.70 -5.76 18.81
C TYR A 410 12.63 -6.50 17.84
N LEU A 411 12.65 -7.83 17.89
CA LEU A 411 13.65 -8.63 17.17
C LEU A 411 13.34 -8.87 15.69
N ASN A 412 12.32 -8.23 15.13
CA ASN A 412 11.90 -8.42 13.73
C ASN A 412 11.81 -9.92 13.34
N PRO A 413 10.96 -10.70 14.01
CA PRO A 413 10.96 -12.16 13.85
C PRO A 413 10.34 -12.60 12.51
N THR A 414 10.61 -13.84 12.11
CA THR A 414 9.76 -14.55 11.16
C THR A 414 8.56 -15.10 11.91
N THR A 415 7.35 -14.73 11.48
CA THR A 415 6.10 -15.29 12.00
C THR A 415 5.62 -16.42 11.09
N ARG A 416 5.35 -17.57 11.66
CA ARG A 416 4.91 -18.76 10.93
C ARG A 416 3.40 -18.93 11.02
N LEU A 417 2.75 -19.21 9.90
CA LEU A 417 1.40 -19.77 9.86
C LEU A 417 1.53 -21.29 10.07
N THR A 418 1.28 -21.75 11.28
CA THR A 418 1.51 -23.16 11.68
C THR A 418 0.33 -24.07 11.39
N ALA A 419 -0.89 -23.49 11.27
CA ALA A 419 -2.08 -24.21 10.85
C ALA A 419 -3.07 -23.26 10.19
N SER A 420 -3.85 -23.80 9.24
CA SER A 420 -4.98 -23.10 8.64
C SER A 420 -6.09 -24.08 8.28
N SER A 421 -7.34 -23.62 8.36
CA SER A 421 -8.53 -24.36 7.93
C SER A 421 -9.51 -23.37 7.30
N VAL A 422 -9.89 -23.62 6.05
CA VAL A 422 -10.85 -22.79 5.31
C VAL A 422 -12.10 -23.62 5.04
N LYS A 423 -13.21 -23.28 5.70
CA LYS A 423 -14.53 -23.93 5.55
C LYS A 423 -15.55 -22.91 5.04
N ALA A 424 -16.71 -23.37 4.61
CA ALA A 424 -17.76 -22.52 4.05
C ALA A 424 -18.21 -21.39 5.02
N ASN A 425 -18.26 -21.66 6.31
CA ASN A 425 -18.80 -20.76 7.33
C ASN A 425 -17.81 -20.40 8.45
N ALA A 426 -16.54 -20.84 8.35
CA ALA A 426 -15.51 -20.54 9.34
C ALA A 426 -14.11 -20.71 8.73
N GLU A 427 -13.23 -19.75 8.96
CA GLU A 427 -11.82 -19.85 8.68
C GLU A 427 -11.01 -19.75 9.97
N ALA A 428 -10.04 -20.65 10.15
CA ALA A 428 -9.17 -20.69 11.33
C ALA A 428 -7.70 -20.65 10.93
N TYR A 429 -6.89 -19.91 11.70
CA TYR A 429 -5.45 -19.72 11.46
C TYR A 429 -4.71 -19.78 12.79
N VAL A 430 -3.50 -20.34 12.79
CA VAL A 430 -2.60 -20.32 13.95
C VAL A 430 -1.26 -19.76 13.55
N LEU A 431 -0.87 -18.70 14.22
CA LEU A 431 0.37 -17.95 13.98
C LEU A 431 1.29 -18.09 15.19
N SER A 432 2.60 -18.22 14.95
CA SER A 432 3.58 -18.27 16.04
C SER A 432 4.88 -17.57 15.68
N ASP A 433 5.48 -16.89 16.64
CA ASP A 433 6.80 -16.26 16.55
C ASP A 433 7.45 -16.04 17.91
N ALA A 434 8.64 -15.44 17.87
CA ALA A 434 9.39 -14.98 19.03
C ALA A 434 9.75 -13.50 18.87
N PRO A 435 8.85 -12.55 19.25
CA PRO A 435 9.03 -11.13 18.99
C PRO A 435 10.13 -10.46 19.83
N GLY A 436 10.61 -11.11 20.88
CA GLY A 436 11.65 -10.61 21.75
C GLY A 436 12.48 -11.72 22.36
N SER A 437 13.63 -11.40 22.94
CA SER A 437 14.50 -12.37 23.60
C SER A 437 13.79 -13.06 24.75
N GLY A 438 13.62 -14.40 24.64
CA GLY A 438 12.95 -15.21 25.64
C GLY A 438 11.43 -15.02 25.72
N ILE A 439 10.82 -14.38 24.72
CA ILE A 439 9.37 -14.23 24.58
C ILE A 439 8.92 -15.08 23.40
N SER A 440 7.90 -15.91 23.59
CA SER A 440 7.18 -16.60 22.53
C SER A 440 5.73 -16.16 22.51
N ARG A 441 5.16 -16.09 21.30
CA ARG A 441 3.77 -15.68 21.08
C ARG A 441 3.08 -16.64 20.12
N VAL A 442 1.81 -16.95 20.40
CA VAL A 442 0.92 -17.71 19.52
C VAL A 442 -0.42 -17.00 19.47
N ARG A 443 -0.88 -16.68 18.28
CA ARG A 443 -2.24 -16.17 18.03
C ARG A 443 -3.02 -17.19 17.22
N SER A 444 -4.15 -17.66 17.78
CA SER A 444 -5.15 -18.41 17.02
C SER A 444 -6.26 -17.45 16.63
N VAL A 445 -6.65 -17.47 15.37
CA VAL A 445 -7.70 -16.61 14.79
C VAL A 445 -8.80 -17.48 14.23
N LEU A 446 -10.05 -17.10 14.46
CA LEU A 446 -11.23 -17.72 13.87
C LEU A 446 -12.15 -16.62 13.36
N VAL A 447 -12.47 -16.66 12.08
CA VAL A 447 -13.45 -15.76 11.44
C VAL A 447 -14.67 -16.58 11.07
N LEU A 448 -15.83 -16.13 11.50
CA LEU A 448 -17.10 -16.81 11.19
C LEU A 448 -17.92 -16.00 10.21
N LYS A 449 -18.65 -16.73 9.38
CA LYS A 449 -19.78 -16.27 8.60
C LYS A 449 -21.06 -16.74 9.27
N ASP A 450 -21.97 -15.82 9.44
CA ASP A 450 -23.32 -16.08 9.94
C ASP A 450 -23.39 -16.80 11.31
N PRO A 451 -23.28 -16.06 12.42
CA PRO A 451 -23.11 -14.60 12.47
C PRO A 451 -21.67 -14.18 12.15
N ASP A 452 -21.52 -12.99 11.54
CA ASP A 452 -20.19 -12.41 11.33
C ASP A 452 -19.53 -12.08 12.66
N LEU A 453 -18.37 -12.66 12.92
CA LEU A 453 -17.55 -12.32 14.08
C LEU A 453 -16.10 -12.78 13.88
N LEU A 454 -15.22 -12.13 14.60
CA LEU A 454 -13.80 -12.44 14.69
C LEU A 454 -13.47 -12.86 16.12
N VAL A 455 -12.81 -14.00 16.29
CA VAL A 455 -12.32 -14.49 17.58
C VAL A 455 -10.82 -14.62 17.53
N THR A 456 -10.13 -14.16 18.58
CA THR A 456 -8.71 -14.45 18.76
C THR A 456 -8.46 -15.10 20.13
N TRP A 457 -7.55 -16.04 20.13
CA TRP A 457 -6.96 -16.55 21.36
C TRP A 457 -5.46 -16.30 21.33
N ASP A 458 -5.06 -15.28 22.07
CA ASP A 458 -3.67 -14.83 22.21
C ASP A 458 -3.02 -15.51 23.40
N ARG A 459 -1.86 -16.09 23.16
CA ARG A 459 -1.02 -16.75 24.17
C ARG A 459 0.39 -16.22 24.05
N ALA A 460 1.02 -15.97 25.19
CA ALA A 460 2.43 -15.66 25.25
C ALA A 460 3.08 -16.30 26.46
N SER A 461 4.38 -16.54 26.37
CA SER A 461 5.24 -16.89 27.48
C SER A 461 6.55 -16.11 27.42
N ALA A 462 7.10 -15.80 28.60
CA ALA A 462 8.35 -15.07 28.75
C ALA A 462 9.17 -15.61 29.91
N ARG A 463 10.49 -15.43 29.87
CA ARG A 463 11.40 -15.83 30.96
C ARG A 463 11.24 -14.98 32.22
N SER A 464 10.79 -13.73 32.07
CA SER A 464 10.51 -12.79 33.17
C SER A 464 9.12 -12.19 33.00
N ALA A 465 8.55 -11.61 34.07
CA ALA A 465 7.25 -10.97 34.03
C ALA A 465 7.23 -9.83 32.98
N GLN A 466 6.20 -9.83 32.16
CA GLN A 466 5.94 -8.86 31.10
C GLN A 466 4.53 -8.26 31.24
N ALA A 467 4.34 -7.08 30.66
CA ALA A 467 3.02 -6.48 30.44
C ALA A 467 2.57 -6.83 29.03
N PHE A 468 1.80 -7.90 28.88
CA PHE A 468 1.24 -8.33 27.61
C PHE A 468 -0.03 -7.54 27.29
N GLN A 469 -0.21 -7.16 26.02
CA GLN A 469 -1.36 -6.38 25.57
C GLN A 469 -1.85 -6.90 24.21
N THR A 470 -3.12 -7.28 24.13
CA THR A 470 -3.81 -7.40 22.85
C THR A 470 -4.42 -6.05 22.51
N LEU A 471 -4.05 -5.50 21.38
CA LEU A 471 -4.49 -4.21 20.88
C LEU A 471 -5.55 -4.37 19.80
N TRP A 472 -6.57 -3.52 19.85
CA TRP A 472 -7.61 -3.41 18.84
C TRP A 472 -7.77 -1.95 18.43
N HIS A 473 -7.28 -1.59 17.23
CA HIS A 473 -7.39 -0.25 16.68
C HIS A 473 -8.74 -0.09 15.98
N LEU A 474 -9.46 0.96 16.35
CA LEU A 474 -10.80 1.25 15.86
C LEU A 474 -10.80 2.42 14.90
N PRO A 475 -11.78 2.54 14.00
CA PRO A 475 -11.94 3.70 13.12
C PRO A 475 -12.03 5.03 13.89
N SER A 476 -11.53 6.11 13.28
CA SER A 476 -11.47 7.44 13.90
C SER A 476 -12.83 8.12 14.09
N ASP A 477 -13.87 7.65 13.45
CA ASP A 477 -15.25 8.12 13.60
C ASP A 477 -15.98 7.49 14.80
N GLN A 478 -15.39 6.44 15.41
CA GLN A 478 -16.00 5.73 16.52
C GLN A 478 -15.64 6.33 17.88
N ARG A 479 -16.56 6.13 18.83
CA ARG A 479 -16.34 6.32 20.27
C ARG A 479 -16.37 4.94 20.93
N ALA A 480 -15.44 4.69 21.83
CA ALA A 480 -15.35 3.43 22.57
C ALA A 480 -15.62 3.67 24.05
N SER A 481 -16.44 2.81 24.64
CA SER A 481 -16.79 2.81 26.07
C SER A 481 -16.57 1.43 26.67
N VAL A 482 -15.97 1.38 27.86
CA VAL A 482 -15.78 0.15 28.63
C VAL A 482 -16.95 0.01 29.60
N TYR A 483 -17.71 -1.05 29.46
CA TYR A 483 -18.88 -1.35 30.31
C TYR A 483 -18.52 -2.23 31.51
N SER A 484 -17.51 -3.08 31.34
CA SER A 484 -17.05 -3.99 32.39
C SER A 484 -15.62 -4.47 32.16
N ARG A 485 -15.07 -5.26 33.05
CA ARG A 485 -13.77 -5.92 32.81
C ARG A 485 -13.78 -6.87 31.62
N THR A 486 -14.96 -7.29 31.18
CA THR A 486 -15.10 -8.22 30.05
C THR A 486 -15.56 -7.56 28.76
N THR A 487 -16.16 -6.37 28.78
CA THR A 487 -16.90 -5.85 27.61
C THR A 487 -16.64 -4.37 27.36
N ALA A 488 -16.35 -4.06 26.11
CA ALA A 488 -16.34 -2.70 25.57
C ALA A 488 -17.24 -2.63 24.33
N VAL A 489 -17.77 -1.44 24.05
CA VAL A 489 -18.59 -1.17 22.88
C VAL A 489 -18.03 0.04 22.15
N ALA A 490 -17.96 -0.05 20.83
CA ALA A 490 -17.57 1.04 19.96
C ALA A 490 -18.67 1.30 18.91
N ALA A 491 -18.96 2.57 18.67
CA ALA A 491 -19.93 3.00 17.68
C ALA A 491 -19.62 4.41 17.17
N ALA A 492 -19.96 4.69 15.92
CA ALA A 492 -20.01 6.06 15.41
C ALA A 492 -21.38 6.70 15.71
N PRO A 493 -21.44 8.01 15.97
CA PRO A 493 -22.72 8.69 16.17
C PRO A 493 -23.65 8.52 14.96
N GLY A 494 -24.90 8.11 15.19
CA GLY A 494 -25.89 7.92 14.14
C GLY A 494 -25.73 6.67 13.27
N ASP A 495 -24.75 5.82 13.56
CA ASP A 495 -24.53 4.60 12.78
C ASP A 495 -25.54 3.51 13.11
N THR A 496 -25.86 2.70 12.11
CA THR A 496 -26.70 1.51 12.24
C THR A 496 -25.95 0.29 12.75
N THR A 497 -24.63 0.37 12.89
CA THR A 497 -23.75 -0.71 13.32
C THR A 497 -22.91 -0.27 14.53
N LYS A 498 -22.80 -1.14 15.53
CA LYS A 498 -21.83 -1.03 16.63
C LYS A 498 -20.97 -2.28 16.71
N THR A 499 -19.80 -2.14 17.28
CA THR A 499 -18.88 -3.25 17.57
C THR A 499 -18.91 -3.57 19.06
N ILE A 500 -19.29 -4.78 19.43
CA ILE A 500 -19.15 -5.29 20.79
C ILE A 500 -17.86 -6.10 20.84
N LEU A 501 -16.90 -5.64 21.63
CA LEU A 501 -15.68 -6.36 21.93
C LEU A 501 -15.78 -6.91 23.34
N PHE A 502 -15.62 -8.23 23.49
CA PHE A 502 -15.58 -8.83 24.81
C PHE A 502 -14.49 -9.89 24.92
N GLN A 503 -14.04 -10.12 26.16
CA GLN A 503 -13.07 -11.16 26.48
C GLN A 503 -13.72 -12.17 27.46
N VAL A 504 -13.36 -13.43 27.28
CA VAL A 504 -13.80 -14.52 28.16
C VAL A 504 -12.62 -14.97 29.00
N PRO A 505 -12.75 -15.05 30.34
CA PRO A 505 -11.72 -15.63 31.18
C PRO A 505 -11.47 -17.08 30.78
N PHE A 506 -10.24 -17.34 30.28
CA PHE A 506 -9.82 -18.67 29.85
C PHE A 506 -8.35 -18.89 30.19
N LYS A 507 -8.07 -19.89 31.02
CA LYS A 507 -6.75 -20.24 31.56
C LYS A 507 -6.06 -19.12 32.38
N GLN A 508 -6.67 -17.94 32.48
CA GLN A 508 -6.15 -16.84 33.28
C GLN A 508 -7.29 -15.93 33.72
N ALA A 509 -7.27 -15.51 35.00
CA ALA A 509 -8.23 -14.59 35.56
C ALA A 509 -8.06 -13.17 34.98
N LEU A 510 -9.13 -12.37 34.98
CA LEU A 510 -9.11 -11.00 34.53
C LEU A 510 -8.61 -10.07 35.66
N PRO A 511 -7.55 -9.26 35.41
CA PRO A 511 -7.13 -8.26 36.38
C PRO A 511 -8.12 -7.09 36.48
N PRO A 512 -8.04 -6.25 37.51
CA PRO A 512 -8.65 -4.92 37.49
C PRO A 512 -8.14 -4.15 36.25
N GLY A 513 -9.03 -3.39 35.59
CA GLY A 513 -8.65 -2.65 34.39
C GLY A 513 -8.23 -3.52 33.21
N ALA A 514 -8.81 -4.74 33.09
CA ALA A 514 -8.49 -5.70 32.04
C ALA A 514 -8.77 -5.19 30.63
N ILE A 515 -9.61 -4.16 30.46
CA ILE A 515 -9.83 -3.42 29.22
C ILE A 515 -9.57 -1.94 29.48
N LEU A 516 -8.74 -1.33 28.65
CA LEU A 516 -8.46 0.11 28.67
C LEU A 516 -8.76 0.69 27.28
N VAL A 517 -9.18 1.96 27.26
CA VAL A 517 -9.29 2.76 26.03
C VAL A 517 -8.16 3.77 26.00
N LYS A 518 -7.44 3.82 24.90
CA LYS A 518 -6.41 4.81 24.62
C LYS A 518 -6.80 5.59 23.38
N GLN A 519 -6.75 6.93 23.45
CA GLN A 519 -7.09 7.79 22.33
C GLN A 519 -6.30 9.10 22.42
N ALA A 520 -5.75 9.55 21.31
CA ALA A 520 -5.02 10.82 21.17
C ALA A 520 -3.85 10.98 22.15
N GLN A 521 -3.24 9.90 22.64
CA GLN A 521 -2.11 9.98 23.56
C GLN A 521 -0.81 10.31 22.79
N THR A 522 0.00 11.16 23.38
CA THR A 522 1.28 11.62 22.83
C THR A 522 2.49 11.03 23.56
N SER A 523 2.31 10.53 24.80
CA SER A 523 3.36 9.91 25.59
C SER A 523 2.77 8.83 26.54
N PRO A 524 2.99 7.53 26.26
CA PRO A 524 3.43 6.97 24.98
C PRO A 524 2.40 7.27 23.87
N ILE A 525 2.85 7.38 22.62
CA ILE A 525 1.96 7.60 21.48
C ILE A 525 1.02 6.40 21.34
N GLN A 526 -0.30 6.65 21.37
CA GLN A 526 -1.33 5.64 21.16
C GLN A 526 -2.69 6.27 20.82
N GLY A 527 -3.53 5.53 20.09
CA GLY A 527 -4.88 5.99 19.77
C GLY A 527 -4.92 7.00 18.62
N TRP A 528 -4.18 6.70 17.57
CA TRP A 528 -4.12 7.48 16.34
C TRP A 528 -4.25 6.56 15.12
N VAL A 529 -4.68 7.14 14.00
CA VAL A 529 -4.65 6.52 12.66
C VAL A 529 -4.22 7.53 11.63
N TYR A 530 -3.62 7.03 10.54
CA TYR A 530 -3.18 7.81 9.39
C TYR A 530 -3.95 7.37 8.14
N PRO A 531 -5.08 8.02 7.79
CA PRO A 531 -5.77 7.77 6.53
C PRO A 531 -4.91 8.08 5.31
N SER A 532 -4.05 9.09 5.41
CA SER A 532 -3.00 9.39 4.45
C SER A 532 -1.74 9.85 5.18
N SER A 533 -0.60 9.85 4.48
CA SER A 533 0.73 10.08 5.06
C SER A 533 0.87 11.41 5.82
N TYR A 534 0.10 12.42 5.46
CA TYR A 534 0.11 13.75 6.09
C TYR A 534 -1.12 14.07 6.94
N VAL A 535 -2.07 13.13 7.05
CA VAL A 535 -3.32 13.34 7.79
C VAL A 535 -3.42 12.37 8.95
N ARG A 536 -3.23 12.89 10.17
CA ARG A 536 -3.40 12.14 11.42
C ARG A 536 -4.77 12.42 12.01
N LYS A 537 -5.47 11.35 12.45
CA LYS A 537 -6.73 11.44 13.16
C LYS A 537 -6.66 10.70 14.49
N SER A 538 -7.28 11.27 15.51
CA SER A 538 -7.53 10.58 16.79
C SER A 538 -8.48 9.41 16.57
N ALA A 539 -8.13 8.25 17.12
CA ALA A 539 -8.92 7.02 16.98
C ALA A 539 -8.82 6.19 18.27
N PRO A 540 -9.89 5.53 18.73
CA PRO A 540 -9.79 4.70 19.93
C PRO A 540 -8.95 3.44 19.68
N THR A 541 -8.14 3.05 20.67
CA THR A 541 -7.49 1.74 20.73
C THR A 541 -7.95 1.06 22.02
N LEU A 542 -8.57 -0.12 21.91
CA LEU A 542 -8.88 -0.97 23.04
C LEU A 542 -7.68 -1.85 23.37
N MET A 543 -7.29 -1.89 24.63
CA MET A 543 -6.14 -2.66 25.14
C MET A 543 -6.63 -3.69 26.13
N LEU A 544 -6.41 -4.97 25.82
CA LEU A 544 -6.66 -6.08 26.74
C LEU A 544 -5.34 -6.45 27.42
N ALA A 545 -5.20 -6.14 28.71
CA ALA A 545 -3.94 -6.24 29.43
C ALA A 545 -3.83 -7.52 30.28
N ARG A 546 -2.62 -8.08 30.34
CA ARG A 546 -2.20 -9.15 31.25
C ARG A 546 -0.78 -8.89 31.74
N SER A 547 -0.50 -9.29 32.97
CA SER A 547 0.85 -9.20 33.55
C SER A 547 1.31 -10.57 34.04
N GLY A 548 2.60 -10.84 33.92
CA GLY A 548 3.21 -12.08 34.40
C GLY A 548 4.16 -12.71 33.38
N THR A 549 4.57 -13.93 33.63
CA THR A 549 5.43 -14.71 32.70
C THR A 549 4.60 -15.37 31.59
N THR A 550 3.28 -15.39 31.70
CA THR A 550 2.38 -15.95 30.69
C THR A 550 1.18 -15.04 30.48
N ALA A 551 0.59 -15.10 29.28
CA ALA A 551 -0.68 -14.47 28.96
C ALA A 551 -1.61 -15.43 28.23
N SER A 552 -2.91 -15.36 28.55
CA SER A 552 -3.99 -16.02 27.81
C SER A 552 -5.15 -15.04 27.67
N ILE A 553 -5.41 -14.57 26.45
CA ILE A 553 -6.43 -13.57 26.13
C ILE A 553 -7.34 -14.15 25.05
N LEU A 554 -8.56 -14.54 25.43
CA LEU A 554 -9.59 -14.98 24.49
C LEU A 554 -10.55 -13.82 24.27
N SER A 555 -10.53 -13.23 23.08
CA SER A 555 -11.34 -12.06 22.74
C SER A 555 -12.21 -12.27 21.50
N PHE A 556 -13.34 -11.58 21.50
CA PHE A 556 -14.37 -11.63 20.46
C PHE A 556 -14.65 -10.21 19.98
N VAL A 557 -14.63 -10.02 18.68
CA VAL A 557 -15.02 -8.77 18.01
C VAL A 557 -16.28 -9.07 17.21
N VAL A 558 -17.40 -8.50 17.63
CA VAL A 558 -18.72 -8.82 17.11
C VAL A 558 -19.41 -7.57 16.59
N PRO A 559 -19.45 -7.36 15.25
CA PRO A 559 -20.23 -6.30 14.65
C PRO A 559 -21.72 -6.67 14.67
N VAL A 560 -22.55 -5.80 15.25
CA VAL A 560 -24.00 -5.98 15.34
C VAL A 560 -24.71 -4.71 14.90
N ARG A 561 -26.03 -4.80 14.64
CA ARG A 561 -26.86 -3.60 14.48
C ARG A 561 -26.80 -2.76 15.76
N SER A 562 -27.01 -1.46 15.67
CA SER A 562 -26.96 -0.54 16.83
C SER A 562 -27.90 -0.97 17.97
N THR A 563 -29.05 -1.58 17.65
CA THR A 563 -30.00 -2.16 18.61
C THR A 563 -29.67 -3.61 18.98
N GLY A 564 -28.71 -4.26 18.32
CA GLY A 564 -28.38 -5.66 18.54
C GLY A 564 -27.63 -5.89 19.85
N SER A 565 -27.72 -7.10 20.37
CA SER A 565 -27.04 -7.56 21.58
C SER A 565 -26.23 -8.83 21.32
N VAL A 566 -25.29 -9.09 22.21
CA VAL A 566 -24.54 -10.34 22.27
C VAL A 566 -24.68 -10.90 23.70
N THR A 567 -25.08 -12.13 23.79
CA THR A 567 -25.03 -12.90 25.05
C THR A 567 -24.16 -14.13 24.85
N TYR A 568 -23.53 -14.60 25.91
CA TYR A 568 -22.75 -15.82 25.85
C TYR A 568 -22.86 -16.63 27.15
N SER A 569 -22.64 -17.93 27.02
CA SER A 569 -22.39 -18.83 28.11
C SER A 569 -21.15 -19.68 27.84
N VAL A 570 -20.53 -20.15 28.89
CA VAL A 570 -19.34 -21.00 28.79
C VAL A 570 -19.62 -22.37 29.41
N ARG A 571 -19.08 -23.42 28.77
CA ARG A 571 -19.11 -24.77 29.31
C ARG A 571 -17.84 -25.52 29.00
N GLN A 572 -17.52 -26.51 29.77
CA GLN A 572 -16.46 -27.46 29.48
C GLN A 572 -17.07 -28.83 29.17
N SER A 573 -16.52 -29.46 28.12
CA SER A 573 -16.92 -30.83 27.73
C SER A 573 -15.64 -31.64 27.55
N GLY A 574 -15.33 -32.50 28.50
CA GLY A 574 -14.01 -33.14 28.56
C GLY A 574 -12.88 -32.13 28.62
N THR A 575 -11.93 -32.21 27.67
CA THR A 575 -10.81 -31.25 27.53
C THR A 575 -11.16 -30.03 26.69
N THR A 576 -12.38 -29.95 26.15
CA THR A 576 -12.81 -28.87 25.24
C THR A 576 -13.54 -27.78 26.02
N PHE A 577 -13.07 -26.53 25.88
CA PHE A 577 -13.75 -25.34 26.38
C PHE A 577 -14.65 -24.77 25.29
N ILE A 578 -15.89 -24.48 25.58
CA ILE A 578 -16.90 -24.06 24.61
C ILE A 578 -17.55 -22.76 25.07
N VAL A 579 -17.58 -21.77 24.17
CA VAL A 579 -18.33 -20.52 24.32
C VAL A 579 -19.52 -20.56 23.36
N ASN A 580 -20.72 -20.63 23.91
CA ASN A 580 -21.96 -20.55 23.14
C ASN A 580 -22.39 -19.08 23.08
N LEU A 581 -22.69 -18.59 21.90
CA LEU A 581 -23.02 -17.19 21.60
C LEU A 581 -24.45 -17.10 21.06
N ASN A 582 -25.13 -16.02 21.40
CA ASN A 582 -26.28 -15.52 20.65
C ASN A 582 -25.96 -14.10 20.20
N VAL A 583 -25.90 -13.91 18.90
CA VAL A 583 -25.56 -12.63 18.23
C VAL A 583 -26.78 -12.14 17.46
N GLY A 584 -27.57 -11.25 18.07
CA GLY A 584 -28.78 -10.72 17.44
C GLY A 584 -29.77 -11.81 17.01
N GLY A 585 -29.96 -12.84 17.82
CA GLY A 585 -30.85 -13.98 17.55
C GLY A 585 -30.19 -15.17 16.82
N LYS A 586 -28.95 -15.02 16.32
CA LYS A 586 -28.22 -16.11 15.66
C LYS A 586 -27.26 -16.80 16.63
N ALA A 587 -27.38 -18.14 16.74
CA ALA A 587 -26.53 -18.94 17.60
C ALA A 587 -25.19 -19.30 16.92
N ALA A 588 -24.12 -19.33 17.69
CA ALA A 588 -22.82 -19.87 17.28
C ALA A 588 -22.11 -20.50 18.49
N SER A 589 -21.41 -21.60 18.29
CA SER A 589 -20.57 -22.23 19.32
C SER A 589 -19.12 -22.21 18.90
N ILE A 590 -18.27 -21.70 19.77
CA ILE A 590 -16.84 -21.62 19.56
C ILE A 590 -16.15 -22.55 20.52
N ALA A 591 -15.33 -23.46 20.02
CA ALA A 591 -14.63 -24.44 20.82
C ALA A 591 -13.12 -24.25 20.78
N ILE A 592 -12.49 -24.48 21.92
CA ILE A 592 -11.04 -24.61 22.05
C ILE A 592 -10.78 -26.04 22.55
N SER A 593 -10.15 -26.86 21.69
CA SER A 593 -9.80 -28.24 22.06
C SER A 593 -8.70 -28.28 23.12
N GLY A 594 -8.55 -29.41 23.81
CA GLY A 594 -7.42 -29.65 24.70
C GLY A 594 -6.06 -29.51 24.06
N GLY A 595 -5.94 -29.79 22.74
CA GLY A 595 -4.76 -29.56 21.91
C GLY A 595 -4.54 -28.14 21.44
N GLY A 596 -5.43 -27.19 21.81
CA GLY A 596 -5.25 -25.77 21.54
C GLY A 596 -5.81 -25.27 20.19
N SER A 597 -6.60 -26.08 19.49
CA SER A 597 -7.26 -25.65 18.25
C SER A 597 -8.50 -24.82 18.56
N LEU A 598 -8.64 -23.68 17.88
CA LEU A 598 -9.82 -22.81 17.92
C LEU A 598 -10.68 -23.10 16.68
N TYR A 599 -11.96 -23.43 16.86
CA TYR A 599 -12.85 -23.78 15.76
C TYR A 599 -14.33 -23.51 16.07
N ARG A 600 -15.17 -23.44 15.04
CA ARG A 600 -16.62 -23.41 15.17
C ARG A 600 -17.13 -24.85 15.48
N ALA A 601 -17.86 -25.01 16.56
CA ALA A 601 -18.47 -26.27 16.95
C ALA A 601 -19.99 -26.22 16.64
N GLY A 602 -20.42 -27.02 15.72
CA GLY A 602 -21.84 -27.20 15.38
C GLY A 602 -22.45 -26.06 14.58
#